data_f6129ab3fe7ac095a5ddb0049267a7c3
#
_entry.id   f6129ab3fe7ac095a5ddb0049267a7c3
#
_cell.length_a   1.000
_cell.length_b   1.000
_cell.length_c   1.000
_cell.angle_alpha   90.00
_cell.angle_beta   90.00
_cell.angle_gamma   90.00
#
_symmetry.space_group_name_H-M   'P 1'
#
loop_
_entity.id
_entity.type
_entity.pdbx_description
1 polymer ?
#
loop_
_entity_poly.entity_id
_entity_poly.type
_entity_poly.pdbx_seq_one_letter_code
_entity_poly.pdbx_strand_id
1 'polypeptide(L)'
;MIINCNPSIGREIKKRRPAIVVSANHYNAVTGMCAVCPITDTKYKNHIALDKRHKLQGYINPFQIKTFDFMEKQRNIRFVEKATLAELGEVAQIIDMVFDFSSLLSE
;
A
#
# COMPACT_ATOMS: atom_id res chain seq x y z
N MET A 1 -1.10 -8.11 1.27
CA MET A 1 -2.53 -8.11 0.89
C MET A 1 -2.81 -6.96 -0.06
N ILE A 2 -3.46 -7.26 -1.16
CA ILE A 2 -3.90 -6.25 -2.11
C ILE A 2 -5.37 -5.98 -1.82
N ILE A 3 -5.72 -4.71 -1.68
CA ILE A 3 -7.06 -4.27 -1.35
C ILE A 3 -7.54 -3.21 -2.33
N ASN A 4 -8.84 -3.01 -2.36
CA ASN A 4 -9.47 -1.84 -2.98
C ASN A 4 -10.11 -1.02 -1.88
N CYS A 5 -9.97 0.28 -1.94
CA CYS A 5 -10.59 1.16 -0.96
C CYS A 5 -10.82 2.55 -1.54
N ASN A 6 -11.68 3.32 -0.88
CA ASN A 6 -11.85 4.72 -1.18
C ASN A 6 -10.67 5.50 -0.59
N PRO A 7 -9.90 6.22 -1.42
CA PRO A 7 -8.72 6.93 -0.95
C PRO A 7 -9.06 8.17 -0.13
N SER A 8 -10.27 8.67 -0.24
CA SER A 8 -10.71 9.84 0.50
C SER A 8 -12.09 9.61 1.07
N ILE A 9 -12.40 10.38 2.12
CA ILE A 9 -13.67 10.33 2.82
C ILE A 9 -14.34 11.69 2.60
N GLY A 10 -15.67 11.67 2.47
CA GLY A 10 -16.42 12.89 2.36
C GLY A 10 -17.39 12.90 1.20
N ARG A 11 -17.70 14.09 0.74
CA ARG A 11 -18.79 14.33 -0.20
C ARG A 11 -18.52 13.95 -1.63
N GLU A 12 -17.27 13.82 -2.00
CA GLU A 12 -16.91 13.54 -3.40
C GLU A 12 -17.21 12.09 -3.77
N ILE A 13 -17.53 11.87 -5.02
CA ILE A 13 -17.68 10.53 -5.56
C ILE A 13 -16.32 9.86 -5.52
N LYS A 14 -16.34 8.64 -5.04
CA LYS A 14 -15.10 7.90 -4.84
C LYS A 14 -15.02 6.74 -5.79
N LYS A 15 -13.94 6.69 -6.54
CA LYS A 15 -13.54 5.48 -7.23
C LYS A 15 -12.72 4.67 -6.25
N ARG A 16 -12.98 3.39 -6.21
CA ARG A 16 -12.10 2.50 -5.48
C ARG A 16 -10.76 2.43 -6.16
N ARG A 17 -9.72 2.46 -5.36
CA ARG A 17 -8.37 2.37 -5.88
C ARG A 17 -7.65 1.21 -5.24
N PRO A 18 -6.88 0.45 -6.03
CA PRO A 18 -6.12 -0.65 -5.47
C PRO A 18 -4.88 -0.15 -4.73
N ALA A 19 -4.52 -0.89 -3.71
CA ALA A 19 -3.34 -0.59 -2.91
C ALA A 19 -2.82 -1.89 -2.29
N ILE A 20 -1.54 -1.91 -1.95
CA ILE A 20 -0.94 -3.01 -1.22
C ILE A 20 -0.75 -2.59 0.23
N VAL A 21 -1.19 -3.42 1.16
CA VAL A 21 -0.97 -3.18 2.59
C VAL A 21 0.46 -3.55 2.95
N VAL A 22 1.17 -2.61 3.55
CA VAL A 22 2.58 -2.78 3.89
C VAL A 22 2.83 -2.76 5.40
N SER A 23 1.80 -2.50 6.18
CA SER A 23 1.92 -2.51 7.65
C SER A 23 1.67 -3.91 8.20
N ALA A 24 2.27 -4.18 9.36
CA ALA A 24 2.18 -5.48 10.01
C ALA A 24 0.78 -5.71 10.60
N ASN A 25 0.37 -6.96 10.64
CA ASN A 25 -0.93 -7.35 11.21
C ASN A 25 -1.09 -6.87 12.65
N HIS A 26 -0.05 -6.96 13.44
CA HIS A 26 -0.09 -6.53 14.83
C HIS A 26 -0.40 -5.02 14.94
N TYR A 27 0.30 -4.21 14.16
CA TYR A 27 0.04 -2.77 14.09
C TYR A 27 -1.41 -2.49 13.70
N ASN A 28 -1.88 -3.17 12.65
CA ASN A 28 -3.24 -2.99 12.14
C ASN A 28 -4.28 -3.32 13.22
N ALA A 29 -4.06 -4.43 13.93
CA ALA A 29 -5.00 -4.89 14.95
C ALA A 29 -5.03 -3.96 16.17
N VAL A 30 -3.87 -3.46 16.60
CA VAL A 30 -3.79 -2.62 17.80
C VAL A 30 -4.34 -1.22 17.55
N THR A 31 -4.07 -0.66 16.38
CA THR A 31 -4.37 0.75 16.11
C THR A 31 -5.66 0.96 15.32
N GLY A 32 -6.16 -0.05 14.62
CA GLY A 32 -7.24 0.14 13.65
C GLY A 32 -6.79 0.88 12.41
N MET A 33 -5.49 1.10 12.26
CA MET A 33 -4.90 1.80 11.12
C MET A 33 -4.13 0.81 10.26
N CYS A 34 -3.96 1.15 9.00
CA CYS A 34 -3.03 0.42 8.14
C CYS A 34 -2.26 1.39 7.25
N ALA A 35 -1.08 0.96 6.85
CA ALA A 35 -0.26 1.69 5.89
C ALA A 35 -0.31 0.98 4.55
N VAL A 36 -0.48 1.75 3.49
CA VAL A 36 -0.61 1.21 2.14
C VAL A 36 0.23 1.99 1.15
N CYS A 37 0.61 1.32 0.07
CA CYS A 37 1.19 1.95 -1.11
C CYS A 37 0.20 1.78 -2.26
N PRO A 38 -0.05 2.83 -3.05
CA PRO A 38 -1.00 2.75 -4.14
C PRO A 38 -0.49 1.89 -5.29
N ILE A 39 -1.41 1.30 -6.01
CA ILE A 39 -1.14 0.56 -7.24
C ILE A 39 -1.72 1.37 -8.38
N THR A 40 -0.88 1.73 -9.34
CA THR A 40 -1.25 2.57 -10.47
C THR A 40 -1.16 1.78 -11.77
N ASP A 41 -1.81 2.25 -12.81
CA ASP A 41 -1.75 1.63 -14.13
C ASP A 41 -0.62 2.20 -15.00
N THR A 42 0.07 3.22 -14.53
CA THR A 42 1.17 3.86 -15.25
C THR A 42 2.51 3.42 -14.68
N LYS A 43 3.41 3.01 -15.56
CA LYS A 43 4.75 2.62 -15.15
C LYS A 43 5.64 3.84 -15.00
N TYR A 44 6.22 3.99 -13.80
CA TYR A 44 7.23 5.01 -13.52
C TYR A 44 8.52 4.33 -13.05
N LYS A 45 9.62 5.06 -13.10
CA LYS A 45 10.91 4.57 -12.61
C LYS A 45 10.79 4.16 -11.13
N ASN A 46 11.35 3.02 -10.80
CA ASN A 46 11.38 2.45 -9.45
C ASN A 46 10.01 2.02 -8.91
N HIS A 47 9.00 1.98 -9.74
CA HIS A 47 7.73 1.33 -9.40
C HIS A 47 7.88 -0.18 -9.60
N ILE A 48 7.12 -0.94 -8.85
CA ILE A 48 7.21 -2.40 -8.82
C ILE A 48 6.02 -2.98 -9.56
N ALA A 49 6.29 -3.71 -10.65
CA ALA A 49 5.21 -4.36 -11.41
C ALA A 49 4.58 -5.48 -10.59
N LEU A 50 3.26 -5.57 -10.62
CA LEU A 50 2.57 -6.69 -10.02
C LEU A 50 2.86 -7.98 -10.80
N ASP A 51 2.88 -9.08 -10.09
CA ASP A 51 3.06 -10.40 -10.69
C ASP A 51 1.96 -10.62 -11.72
N LYS A 52 2.35 -11.15 -12.88
CA LYS A 52 1.42 -11.38 -13.99
C LYS A 52 0.30 -12.36 -13.66
N ARG A 53 0.49 -13.17 -12.63
CA ARG A 53 -0.52 -14.13 -12.19
C ARG A 53 -1.66 -13.48 -11.41
N HIS A 54 -1.48 -12.24 -10.95
CA HIS A 54 -2.56 -11.52 -10.29
C HIS A 54 -3.69 -11.20 -11.26
N LYS A 55 -4.89 -11.18 -10.76
CA LYS A 55 -6.05 -10.69 -11.52
C LYS A 55 -5.92 -9.20 -11.78
N LEU A 56 -5.47 -8.46 -10.77
CA LEU A 56 -5.20 -7.05 -10.89
C LEU A 56 -3.81 -6.85 -11.49
N GLN A 57 -3.71 -5.97 -12.46
CA GLN A 57 -2.42 -5.60 -13.05
C GLN A 57 -2.13 -4.15 -12.74
N GLY A 58 -0.86 -3.80 -12.70
CA GLY A 58 -0.43 -2.44 -12.42
C GLY A 58 0.95 -2.40 -11.78
N TYR A 59 1.25 -1.26 -11.17
CA TYR A 59 2.57 -0.98 -10.60
C TYR A 59 2.41 -0.38 -9.22
N ILE A 60 3.14 -0.92 -8.26
CA ILE A 60 3.15 -0.40 -6.89
C ILE A 60 4.06 0.82 -6.84
N ASN A 61 3.56 1.91 -6.27
CA ASN A 61 4.39 3.09 -5.98
C ASN A 61 4.86 3.01 -4.52
N PRO A 62 6.10 2.56 -4.27
CA PRO A 62 6.58 2.37 -2.90
C PRO A 62 6.95 3.68 -2.20
N PHE A 63 6.95 4.79 -2.92
CA PHE A 63 7.32 6.10 -2.36
C PHE A 63 6.12 6.85 -1.80
N GLN A 64 4.91 6.43 -2.13
CA GLN A 64 3.70 7.11 -1.70
C GLN A 64 2.99 6.28 -0.64
N ILE A 65 3.52 6.35 0.58
CA ILE A 65 2.98 5.59 1.70
C ILE A 65 1.90 6.43 2.38
N LYS A 66 0.73 5.84 2.56
CA LYS A 66 -0.38 6.48 3.27
C LYS A 66 -0.85 5.59 4.40
N THR A 67 -1.23 6.21 5.51
CA THR A 67 -1.90 5.51 6.59
C THR A 67 -3.35 5.99 6.66
N PHE A 68 -4.25 5.09 7.03
CA PHE A 68 -5.64 5.46 7.23
C PHE A 68 -6.33 4.49 8.16
N ASP A 69 -7.46 4.94 8.71
CA ASP A 69 -8.31 4.13 9.55
C ASP A 69 -9.12 3.18 8.67
N PHE A 70 -8.79 1.90 8.71
CA PHE A 70 -9.50 0.91 7.90
C PHE A 70 -10.87 0.53 8.49
N MET A 71 -11.14 0.97 9.71
CA MET A 71 -12.45 0.75 10.34
C MET A 71 -13.50 1.75 9.85
N GLU A 72 -13.08 2.82 9.17
CA GLU A 72 -14.01 3.81 8.64
C GLU A 72 -14.82 3.22 7.49
N LYS A 73 -16.14 3.20 7.66
CA LYS A 73 -17.03 2.57 6.68
C LYS A 73 -16.96 3.20 5.29
N GLN A 74 -16.70 4.49 5.20
CA GLN A 74 -16.62 5.19 3.92
C GLN A 74 -15.43 4.74 3.08
N ARG A 75 -14.42 4.12 3.69
CA ARG A 75 -13.30 3.54 2.96
C ARG A 75 -13.71 2.34 2.12
N ASN A 76 -14.72 1.61 2.59
CA ASN A 76 -15.28 0.49 1.85
C ASN A 76 -14.20 -0.47 1.35
N ILE A 77 -13.37 -0.91 2.26
CA ILE A 77 -12.20 -1.74 1.96
C ILE A 77 -12.65 -3.13 1.55
N ARG A 78 -12.09 -3.63 0.46
CA ARG A 78 -12.31 -4.99 -0.01
C ARG A 78 -10.99 -5.67 -0.28
N PHE A 79 -10.87 -6.89 0.16
CA PHE A 79 -9.74 -7.76 -0.17
C PHE A 79 -9.82 -8.14 -1.65
N VAL A 80 -8.70 -8.07 -2.34
CA VAL A 80 -8.62 -8.47 -3.75
C VAL A 80 -7.84 -9.77 -3.87
N GLU A 81 -6.59 -9.78 -3.46
CA GLU A 81 -5.69 -10.93 -3.59
C GLU A 81 -4.57 -10.84 -2.56
N LYS A 82 -3.90 -11.95 -2.35
CA LYS A 82 -2.66 -11.96 -1.59
C LYS A 82 -1.53 -11.40 -2.45
N ALA A 83 -0.72 -10.54 -1.86
CA ALA A 83 0.53 -10.12 -2.49
C ALA A 83 1.54 -11.28 -2.40
N THR A 84 2.47 -11.33 -3.35
CA THR A 84 3.55 -12.31 -3.28
C THR A 84 4.63 -11.82 -2.31
N LEU A 85 5.41 -12.78 -1.78
CA LEU A 85 6.54 -12.42 -0.94
C LEU A 85 7.57 -11.57 -1.69
N ALA A 86 7.74 -11.84 -2.99
CA ALA A 86 8.66 -11.07 -3.82
C ALA A 86 8.21 -9.61 -3.92
N GLU A 87 6.92 -9.37 -4.13
CA GLU A 87 6.37 -8.02 -4.18
C GLU A 87 6.56 -7.29 -2.86
N LEU A 88 6.21 -7.93 -1.76
CA LEU A 88 6.37 -7.35 -0.44
C LEU A 88 7.83 -7.08 -0.10
N GLY A 89 8.71 -7.99 -0.49
CA GLY A 89 10.15 -7.83 -0.27
C GLY A 89 10.73 -6.64 -1.02
N GLU A 90 10.34 -6.46 -2.28
CA GLU A 90 10.80 -5.32 -3.07
C GLU A 90 10.30 -3.99 -2.51
N VAL A 91 9.04 -3.94 -2.11
CA VAL A 91 8.46 -2.75 -1.49
C VAL A 91 9.18 -2.44 -0.18
N ALA A 92 9.37 -3.45 0.67
CA ALA A 92 10.03 -3.28 1.96
C ALA A 92 11.45 -2.74 1.79
N GLN A 93 12.18 -3.24 0.81
CA GLN A 93 13.54 -2.82 0.53
C GLN A 93 13.60 -1.33 0.19
N ILE A 94 12.68 -0.87 -0.63
CA ILE A 94 12.62 0.54 -1.02
C ILE A 94 12.19 1.42 0.15
N ILE A 95 11.21 0.98 0.93
CA ILE A 95 10.74 1.72 2.11
C ILE A 95 11.88 1.86 3.12
N ASP A 96 12.65 0.80 3.34
CA ASP A 96 13.82 0.86 4.22
C ASP A 96 14.84 1.91 3.76
N MET A 97 15.04 2.01 2.45
CA MET A 97 15.93 3.04 1.90
C MET A 97 15.40 4.46 2.14
N VAL A 98 14.09 4.65 2.04
CA VAL A 98 13.46 5.94 2.26
C VAL A 98 13.57 6.37 3.72
N PHE A 99 13.40 5.43 4.63
CA PHE A 99 13.41 5.68 6.07
C PHE A 99 14.71 5.22 6.72
N ASP A 100 15.83 5.50 6.15
CA ASP A 100 17.12 5.08 6.68
C ASP A 100 17.41 5.75 8.03
N PHE A 101 16.80 5.18 9.08
CA PHE A 101 16.91 5.74 10.43
C PHE A 101 18.33 5.69 10.98
N SER A 102 19.12 4.68 10.60
CA SER A 102 20.51 4.61 11.02
C SER A 102 21.28 5.85 10.58
N SER A 103 21.14 6.23 9.31
CA SER A 103 21.79 7.43 8.80
C SER A 103 21.26 8.69 9.43
N LEU A 104 19.95 8.79 9.62
CA LEU A 104 19.33 9.95 10.24
C LEU A 104 19.81 10.16 11.67
N LEU A 105 19.94 9.07 12.42
CA LEU A 105 20.33 9.16 13.83
C LEU A 105 21.81 9.42 14.03
N SER A 106 22.63 9.20 13.01
CA SER A 106 24.07 9.41 13.08
C SER A 106 24.52 10.76 12.53
N GLU A 107 23.61 11.56 12.03
CA GLU A 107 23.90 12.90 11.51
C GLU A 107 24.24 13.89 12.63
#